data_254165f077b306eebc2cf563a36843be
#
_entry.id   254165f077b306eebc2cf563a36843be
#
_cell.length_a   1.000
_cell.length_b   1.000
_cell.length_c   1.000
_cell.angle_alpha   90.00
_cell.angle_beta   90.00
_cell.angle_gamma   90.00
#
_symmetry.space_group_name_H-M   'P 1'
#
loop_
_entity.id
_entity.type
_entity.pdbx_description
1 polymer ?
#
loop_
_entity_poly.entity_id
_entity_poly.type
_entity_poly.pdbx_seq_one_letter_code
_entity_poly.pdbx_strand_id
1 'polypeptide(L)'
;KTLAFGTRRRRSSRVFWSDWHKLTSIFAGTWAVLMCVSGVFIVLYSVGMRDYQRTAHARAAEHFVVQTQDAPQISAEEAYARIAAEFPQKDVISMRLPTADSAYYIFQIAEPTVRPTDFALGTQVYLAAGGGEPLLVPVPAWLTMAPFFLNMHIHNHELTAEKIFWALLILMTAA
;
A
#
# COMPACT_ATOMS: atom_id res chain seq x y z
N LYS A 1 -13.46 -11.37 39.11
CA LYS A 1 -12.03 -11.22 39.48
C LYS A 1 -11.48 -10.09 38.63
N THR A 2 -11.43 -8.88 39.19
CA THR A 2 -10.84 -7.70 38.56
C THR A 2 -9.34 -7.89 38.39
N LEU A 3 -8.81 -7.76 37.17
CA LEU A 3 -7.37 -7.66 36.92
C LEU A 3 -6.88 -6.35 37.55
N ALA A 4 -6.42 -6.43 38.79
CA ALA A 4 -5.84 -5.27 39.46
C ALA A 4 -4.41 -5.08 38.94
N PHE A 5 -4.22 -4.16 38.01
CA PHE A 5 -2.93 -3.64 37.59
C PHE A 5 -2.38 -2.71 38.67
N GLY A 6 -1.84 -3.29 39.72
CA GLY A 6 -1.17 -2.55 40.79
C GLY A 6 0.24 -3.08 40.98
N THR A 7 1.25 -2.29 40.64
CA THR A 7 2.65 -2.58 41.02
C THR A 7 2.76 -2.50 42.55
N ARG A 8 2.67 -3.64 43.20
CA ARG A 8 2.87 -3.76 44.68
C ARG A 8 4.35 -3.57 44.99
N ARG A 9 4.73 -2.36 45.29
CA ARG A 9 6.11 -1.87 45.45
C ARG A 9 6.90 -2.50 46.61
N ARG A 10 6.38 -3.44 47.38
CA ARG A 10 7.04 -3.98 48.62
C ARG A 10 6.84 -5.47 48.94
N ARG A 11 6.47 -6.32 48.00
CA ARG A 11 6.40 -7.78 48.33
C ARG A 11 7.30 -8.55 47.37
N SER A 12 8.32 -9.17 47.88
CA SER A 12 9.34 -10.04 47.30
C SER A 12 9.66 -9.81 45.79
N SER A 13 10.92 -9.87 45.39
CA SER A 13 11.37 -9.74 44.00
C SER A 13 10.62 -10.68 43.05
N ARG A 14 10.20 -11.86 43.51
CA ARG A 14 9.42 -12.84 42.76
C ARG A 14 8.05 -12.31 42.30
N VAL A 15 7.34 -11.56 43.13
CA VAL A 15 6.03 -10.97 42.76
C VAL A 15 6.22 -9.84 41.77
N PHE A 16 7.27 -9.02 41.95
CA PHE A 16 7.62 -7.97 41.02
C PHE A 16 7.90 -8.54 39.61
N TRP A 17 8.74 -9.56 39.52
CA TRP A 17 9.05 -10.19 38.22
C TRP A 17 7.85 -10.89 37.59
N SER A 18 6.98 -11.51 38.39
CA SER A 18 5.73 -12.10 37.87
C SER A 18 4.80 -11.05 37.30
N ASP A 19 4.67 -9.88 37.94
CA ASP A 19 3.81 -8.79 37.40
C ASP A 19 4.41 -8.17 36.16
N TRP A 20 5.73 -7.99 36.08
CA TRP A 20 6.42 -7.57 34.89
C TRP A 20 6.25 -8.56 33.72
N HIS A 21 6.41 -9.84 33.97
CA HIS A 21 6.21 -10.87 32.95
C HIS A 21 4.78 -10.86 32.41
N LYS A 22 3.78 -10.70 33.24
CA LYS A 22 2.39 -10.58 32.81
C LYS A 22 2.18 -9.33 31.93
N LEU A 23 2.74 -8.20 32.34
CA LEU A 23 2.63 -6.95 31.61
C LEU A 23 3.30 -7.07 30.22
N THR A 24 4.54 -7.55 30.18
CA THR A 24 5.27 -7.75 28.92
C THR A 24 4.56 -8.75 28.01
N SER A 25 3.98 -9.83 28.57
CA SER A 25 3.22 -10.82 27.79
C SER A 25 1.96 -10.23 27.15
N ILE A 26 1.27 -9.31 27.81
CA ILE A 26 0.11 -8.62 27.24
C ILE A 26 0.55 -7.75 26.05
N PHE A 27 1.61 -6.97 26.22
CA PHE A 27 2.12 -6.13 25.13
C PHE A 27 2.63 -6.98 23.96
N ALA A 28 3.41 -8.02 24.23
CA ALA A 28 3.92 -8.94 23.22
C ALA A 28 2.78 -9.67 22.49
N GLY A 29 1.75 -10.11 23.22
CA GLY A 29 0.57 -10.74 22.63
C GLY A 29 -0.21 -9.80 21.72
N THR A 30 -0.46 -8.57 22.18
CA THR A 30 -1.12 -7.54 21.36
C THR A 30 -0.33 -7.26 20.09
N TRP A 31 0.99 -7.10 20.21
CA TRP A 31 1.89 -6.92 19.09
C TRP A 31 1.81 -8.09 18.11
N ALA A 32 1.91 -9.33 18.59
CA ALA A 32 1.83 -10.51 17.73
C ALA A 32 0.50 -10.58 16.96
N VAL A 33 -0.62 -10.25 17.61
CA VAL A 33 -1.94 -10.19 16.96
C VAL A 33 -1.96 -9.13 15.86
N LEU A 34 -1.45 -7.92 16.12
CA LEU A 34 -1.37 -6.85 15.11
C LEU A 34 -0.53 -7.28 13.90
N MET A 35 0.62 -7.92 14.14
CA MET A 35 1.49 -8.41 13.07
C MET A 35 0.82 -9.53 12.26
N CYS A 36 0.12 -10.45 12.91
CA CYS A 36 -0.63 -11.50 12.22
C CYS A 36 -1.76 -10.93 11.36
N VAL A 37 -2.55 -10.01 11.90
CA VAL A 37 -3.67 -9.39 11.17
C VAL A 37 -3.16 -8.60 9.97
N SER A 38 -2.13 -7.76 10.16
CA SER A 38 -1.54 -7.00 9.05
C SER A 38 -0.90 -7.91 8.00
N GLY A 39 -0.23 -9.00 8.42
CA GLY A 39 0.35 -9.99 7.51
C GLY A 39 -0.70 -10.69 6.65
N VAL A 40 -1.82 -11.12 7.25
CA VAL A 40 -2.95 -11.71 6.51
C VAL A 40 -3.51 -10.71 5.51
N PHE A 41 -3.68 -9.44 5.93
CA PHE A 41 -4.17 -8.40 5.03
C PHE A 41 -3.23 -8.17 3.83
N ILE A 42 -1.90 -8.20 4.04
CA ILE A 42 -0.91 -8.06 2.96
C ILE A 42 -1.03 -9.20 1.93
N VAL A 43 -1.26 -10.43 2.39
CA VAL A 43 -1.49 -11.57 1.48
C VAL A 43 -2.77 -11.37 0.68
N LEU A 44 -3.89 -11.02 1.33
CA LEU A 44 -5.17 -10.74 0.66
C LEU A 44 -5.03 -9.59 -0.33
N TYR A 45 -4.34 -8.53 0.05
CA TYR A 45 -4.01 -7.41 -0.82
C TYR A 45 -3.24 -7.86 -2.05
N SER A 46 -2.20 -8.69 -1.89
CA SER A 46 -1.39 -9.16 -3.00
C SER A 46 -2.20 -9.97 -4.02
N VAL A 47 -3.13 -10.80 -3.53
CA VAL A 47 -4.06 -11.56 -4.38
C VAL A 47 -5.03 -10.63 -5.10
N GLY A 48 -5.67 -9.73 -4.34
CA GLY A 48 -6.63 -8.78 -4.89
C GLY A 48 -6.01 -7.79 -5.88
N MET A 49 -4.76 -7.37 -5.65
CA MET A 49 -4.05 -6.50 -6.58
C MET A 49 -3.75 -7.21 -7.91
N ARG A 50 -3.38 -8.50 -7.87
CA ARG A 50 -3.20 -9.27 -9.10
C ARG A 50 -4.48 -9.42 -9.90
N ASP A 51 -5.59 -9.67 -9.22
CA ASP A 51 -6.91 -9.77 -9.85
C ASP A 51 -7.36 -8.44 -10.44
N TYR A 52 -7.18 -7.35 -9.68
CA TYR A 52 -7.42 -5.99 -10.17
C TYR A 52 -6.60 -5.68 -11.43
N GLN A 53 -5.29 -5.96 -11.40
CA GLN A 53 -4.42 -5.72 -12.55
C GLN A 53 -4.86 -6.54 -13.78
N ARG A 54 -5.18 -7.82 -13.61
CA ARG A 54 -5.69 -8.66 -14.71
C ARG A 54 -6.96 -8.10 -15.30
N THR A 55 -7.91 -7.72 -14.46
CA THR A 55 -9.18 -7.15 -14.90
C THR A 55 -8.98 -5.80 -15.58
N ALA A 56 -8.10 -4.96 -15.06
CA ALA A 56 -7.77 -3.66 -15.64
C ALA A 56 -7.11 -3.81 -17.01
N HIS A 57 -6.16 -4.73 -17.14
CA HIS A 57 -5.55 -5.04 -18.43
C HIS A 57 -6.55 -5.59 -19.46
N ALA A 58 -7.44 -6.50 -19.04
CA ALA A 58 -8.48 -7.05 -19.92
C ALA A 58 -9.40 -5.93 -20.45
N ARG A 59 -9.86 -5.04 -19.55
CA ARG A 59 -10.69 -3.89 -19.93
C ARG A 59 -9.95 -2.94 -20.89
N ALA A 60 -8.67 -2.67 -20.63
CA ALA A 60 -7.87 -1.84 -21.53
C ALA A 60 -7.70 -2.50 -22.90
N ALA A 61 -7.42 -3.79 -22.94
CA ALA A 61 -7.32 -4.55 -24.19
C ALA A 61 -8.63 -4.49 -24.98
N GLU A 62 -9.77 -4.75 -24.36
CA GLU A 62 -11.10 -4.63 -25.00
C GLU A 62 -11.38 -3.22 -25.50
N HIS A 63 -11.06 -2.20 -24.69
CA HIS A 63 -11.32 -0.80 -25.04
C HIS A 63 -10.49 -0.32 -26.24
N PHE A 64 -9.24 -0.77 -26.34
CA PHE A 64 -8.30 -0.31 -27.36
C PHE A 64 -8.15 -1.21 -28.57
N VAL A 65 -8.81 -2.36 -28.63
CA VAL A 65 -8.75 -3.28 -29.79
C VAL A 65 -9.04 -2.59 -31.13
N VAL A 66 -9.94 -1.61 -31.13
CA VAL A 66 -10.35 -0.90 -32.33
C VAL A 66 -9.39 0.25 -32.73
N GLN A 67 -8.59 0.74 -31.79
CA GLN A 67 -7.80 1.97 -31.95
C GLN A 67 -6.34 1.73 -32.39
N THR A 68 -5.85 0.48 -32.36
CA THR A 68 -4.40 0.22 -32.42
C THR A 68 -3.87 -0.30 -33.72
N GLN A 69 -4.72 -0.62 -34.72
CA GLN A 69 -4.24 -1.33 -35.93
C GLN A 69 -3.46 -0.49 -36.93
N ASP A 70 -3.64 0.85 -37.02
CA ASP A 70 -2.97 1.68 -38.01
C ASP A 70 -2.58 3.11 -37.54
N ALA A 71 -2.71 3.43 -36.26
CA ALA A 71 -2.38 4.76 -35.78
C ALA A 71 -0.87 4.91 -35.52
N PRO A 72 -0.23 6.03 -35.94
CA PRO A 72 1.15 6.30 -35.56
C PRO A 72 1.29 6.37 -34.03
N GLN A 73 2.32 5.73 -33.50
CA GLN A 73 2.56 5.76 -32.07
C GLN A 73 3.00 7.15 -31.61
N ILE A 74 2.37 7.66 -30.57
CA ILE A 74 2.80 8.89 -29.90
C ILE A 74 4.06 8.64 -29.07
N SER A 75 4.86 9.68 -28.87
CA SER A 75 6.04 9.57 -27.99
C SER A 75 5.65 9.43 -26.52
N ALA A 76 6.56 8.89 -25.70
CA ALA A 76 6.37 8.81 -24.27
C ALA A 76 6.17 10.20 -23.61
N GLU A 77 6.86 11.20 -24.13
CA GLU A 77 6.75 12.59 -23.67
C GLU A 77 5.37 13.17 -24.00
N GLU A 78 4.84 12.92 -25.20
CA GLU A 78 3.51 13.34 -25.59
C GLU A 78 2.44 12.62 -24.76
N ALA A 79 2.59 11.31 -24.54
CA ALA A 79 1.68 10.53 -23.71
C ALA A 79 1.65 11.07 -22.26
N TYR A 80 2.81 11.39 -21.70
CA TYR A 80 2.92 12.00 -20.38
C TYR A 80 2.23 13.38 -20.33
N ALA A 81 2.50 14.24 -21.30
CA ALA A 81 1.90 15.58 -21.35
C ALA A 81 0.37 15.52 -21.43
N ARG A 82 -0.19 14.58 -22.19
CA ARG A 82 -1.65 14.38 -22.29
C ARG A 82 -2.26 13.97 -20.95
N ILE A 83 -1.65 13.00 -20.25
CA ILE A 83 -2.15 12.55 -18.93
C ILE A 83 -2.03 13.65 -17.88
N ALA A 84 -0.93 14.40 -17.87
CA ALA A 84 -0.75 15.53 -16.96
C ALA A 84 -1.76 16.66 -17.23
N ALA A 85 -2.13 16.89 -18.47
CA ALA A 85 -3.16 17.87 -18.84
C ALA A 85 -4.58 17.40 -18.47
N GLU A 86 -4.87 16.11 -18.61
CA GLU A 86 -6.18 15.53 -18.30
C GLU A 86 -6.41 15.45 -16.77
N PHE A 87 -5.36 15.21 -16.01
CA PHE A 87 -5.40 15.06 -14.54
C PHE A 87 -4.52 16.09 -13.82
N PRO A 88 -4.77 17.41 -13.94
CA PRO A 88 -3.89 18.45 -13.42
C PRO A 88 -3.80 18.48 -11.90
N GLN A 89 -4.72 17.81 -11.20
CA GLN A 89 -4.76 17.72 -9.75
C GLN A 89 -4.03 16.46 -9.21
N LYS A 90 -3.45 15.65 -10.10
CA LYS A 90 -2.82 14.38 -9.75
C LYS A 90 -1.37 14.36 -10.19
N ASP A 91 -0.53 13.70 -9.39
CA ASP A 91 0.85 13.42 -9.78
C ASP A 91 0.95 12.09 -10.52
N VAL A 92 1.74 12.06 -11.58
CA VAL A 92 2.11 10.82 -12.27
C VAL A 92 3.26 10.16 -11.50
N ILE A 93 2.97 9.07 -10.82
CA ILE A 93 3.96 8.34 -10.02
C ILE A 93 4.84 7.45 -10.90
N SER A 94 4.23 6.79 -11.88
CA SER A 94 4.95 5.90 -12.78
C SER A 94 4.28 5.82 -14.14
N MET A 95 5.07 5.50 -15.17
CA MET A 95 4.63 5.25 -16.52
C MET A 95 5.29 3.96 -17.02
N ARG A 96 4.50 3.08 -17.61
CA ARG A 96 4.99 1.93 -18.38
C ARG A 96 4.76 2.16 -19.85
N LEU A 97 5.77 1.86 -20.63
CA LEU A 97 5.74 1.99 -22.10
C LEU A 97 4.96 0.82 -22.73
N PRO A 98 4.39 1.01 -23.92
CA PRO A 98 3.83 -0.07 -24.71
C PRO A 98 4.86 -1.19 -24.94
N THR A 99 4.39 -2.41 -25.01
CA THR A 99 5.19 -3.59 -25.33
C THR A 99 4.62 -4.30 -26.56
N ALA A 100 5.31 -5.31 -27.06
CA ALA A 100 4.79 -6.12 -28.17
C ALA A 100 3.42 -6.74 -27.87
N ASP A 101 3.14 -7.02 -26.58
CA ASP A 101 1.89 -7.66 -26.12
C ASP A 101 0.83 -6.65 -25.67
N SER A 102 1.19 -5.37 -25.52
CA SER A 102 0.25 -4.32 -25.05
C SER A 102 0.49 -3.00 -25.79
N ALA A 103 -0.41 -2.66 -26.70
CA ALA A 103 -0.34 -1.45 -27.50
C ALA A 103 -0.88 -0.22 -26.75
N TYR A 104 -0.53 -0.06 -25.48
CA TYR A 104 -0.96 1.07 -24.64
C TYR A 104 0.07 1.42 -23.57
N TYR A 105 0.09 2.70 -23.20
CA TYR A 105 0.80 3.22 -22.03
C TYR A 105 -0.03 2.94 -20.78
N ILE A 106 0.64 2.67 -19.65
CA ILE A 106 -0.01 2.54 -18.35
C ILE A 106 0.58 3.57 -17.40
N PHE A 107 -0.25 4.46 -16.95
CA PHE A 107 0.12 5.47 -15.95
C PHE A 107 -0.45 5.10 -14.59
N GLN A 108 0.31 5.39 -13.57
CA GLN A 108 -0.17 5.38 -12.19
C GLN A 108 -0.22 6.81 -11.70
N ILE A 109 -1.41 7.30 -11.38
CA ILE A 109 -1.64 8.65 -10.89
C ILE A 109 -2.12 8.62 -9.44
N ALA A 110 -1.70 9.58 -8.63
CA ALA A 110 -2.13 9.70 -7.23
C ALA A 110 -2.30 11.16 -6.82
N GLU A 111 -2.87 11.37 -5.65
CA GLU A 111 -2.95 12.70 -5.04
C GLU A 111 -1.55 13.24 -4.74
N PRO A 112 -1.31 14.55 -4.87
CA PRO A 112 0.01 15.17 -4.64
C PRO A 112 0.54 14.97 -3.21
N THR A 113 -0.33 14.67 -2.26
CA THR A 113 0.03 14.40 -0.85
C THR A 113 0.58 13.00 -0.63
N VAL A 114 0.45 12.13 -1.62
CA VAL A 114 0.94 10.76 -1.53
C VAL A 114 2.42 10.72 -1.87
N ARG A 115 3.25 10.27 -0.93
CA ARG A 115 4.68 10.11 -1.17
C ARG A 115 4.94 8.84 -1.97
N PRO A 116 5.96 8.82 -2.86
CA PRO A 116 6.33 7.62 -3.60
C PRO A 116 6.67 6.42 -2.70
N THR A 117 7.08 6.68 -1.46
CA THR A 117 7.41 5.67 -0.46
C THR A 117 6.20 5.09 0.28
N ASP A 118 5.02 5.69 0.14
CA ASP A 118 3.83 5.32 0.91
C ASP A 118 3.07 4.14 0.33
N PHE A 119 3.69 3.32 -0.52
CA PHE A 119 3.01 2.22 -1.22
C PHE A 119 1.65 2.65 -1.80
N ALA A 120 1.63 3.87 -2.31
CA ALA A 120 0.40 4.46 -2.80
C ALA A 120 -0.12 3.67 -3.97
N LEU A 121 -1.31 3.16 -3.79
CA LEU A 121 -2.11 2.64 -4.88
C LEU A 121 -2.62 3.82 -5.69
N GLY A 122 -1.81 4.24 -6.66
CA GLY A 122 -2.30 5.18 -7.66
C GLY A 122 -3.38 4.52 -8.51
N THR A 123 -4.34 5.31 -8.91
CA THR A 123 -5.32 4.91 -9.93
C THR A 123 -4.58 4.61 -11.23
N GLN A 124 -4.93 3.51 -11.89
CA GLN A 124 -4.36 3.18 -13.20
C GLN A 124 -5.12 3.87 -14.31
N VAL A 125 -4.36 4.52 -15.19
CA VAL A 125 -4.85 5.16 -16.40
C VAL A 125 -4.15 4.52 -17.58
N TYR A 126 -4.92 4.08 -18.54
CA TYR A 126 -4.46 3.46 -19.77
C TYR A 126 -4.64 4.44 -20.92
N LEU A 127 -3.63 4.58 -21.78
CA LEU A 127 -3.68 5.42 -22.96
C LEU A 127 -3.19 4.59 -24.16
N ALA A 128 -3.97 4.50 -25.23
CA ALA A 128 -3.55 3.80 -26.44
C ALA A 128 -2.22 4.34 -26.97
N ALA A 129 -1.37 3.49 -27.55
CA ALA A 129 -0.10 3.91 -28.15
C ALA A 129 -0.28 4.91 -29.30
N GLY A 130 -1.42 4.86 -30.00
CA GLY A 130 -1.81 5.85 -31.03
C GLY A 130 -2.44 7.13 -30.47
N GLY A 131 -2.55 7.26 -29.14
CA GLY A 131 -3.26 8.35 -28.49
C GLY A 131 -4.75 8.06 -28.32
N GLY A 132 -5.56 9.10 -28.17
CA GLY A 132 -7.00 8.95 -27.95
C GLY A 132 -7.41 9.30 -26.50
N GLU A 133 -8.60 8.89 -26.12
CA GLU A 133 -9.15 9.13 -24.78
C GLU A 133 -8.56 8.17 -23.75
N PRO A 134 -8.07 8.65 -22.59
CA PRO A 134 -7.52 7.78 -21.56
C PRO A 134 -8.62 6.98 -20.86
N LEU A 135 -8.36 5.71 -20.62
CA LEU A 135 -9.23 4.82 -19.83
C LEU A 135 -8.78 4.81 -18.38
N LEU A 136 -9.61 5.35 -17.50
CA LEU A 136 -9.37 5.33 -16.07
C LEU A 136 -9.99 4.07 -15.45
N VAL A 137 -9.17 3.28 -14.73
CA VAL A 137 -9.62 2.09 -13.99
C VAL A 137 -9.46 2.34 -12.50
N PRO A 138 -10.54 2.63 -11.76
CA PRO A 138 -10.46 2.94 -10.35
C PRO A 138 -10.04 1.71 -9.53
N VAL A 139 -9.19 1.95 -8.52
CA VAL A 139 -8.81 0.92 -7.55
C VAL A 139 -9.99 0.60 -6.63
N PRO A 140 -10.32 -0.67 -6.39
CA PRO A 140 -11.34 -1.04 -5.42
C PRO A 140 -11.07 -0.45 -4.04
N ALA A 141 -12.12 0.07 -3.37
CA ALA A 141 -11.99 0.79 -2.10
C ALA A 141 -11.29 -0.03 -1.00
N TRP A 142 -11.48 -1.34 -0.95
CA TRP A 142 -10.83 -2.19 0.04
C TRP A 142 -9.30 -2.29 -0.15
N LEU A 143 -8.82 -2.18 -1.41
CA LEU A 143 -7.38 -2.15 -1.70
C LEU A 143 -6.74 -0.82 -1.28
N THR A 144 -7.49 0.27 -1.19
CA THR A 144 -6.96 1.56 -0.75
C THR A 144 -6.59 1.59 0.73
N MET A 145 -7.00 0.59 1.51
CA MET A 145 -6.57 0.41 2.90
C MET A 145 -5.17 -0.21 3.04
N ALA A 146 -4.60 -0.74 1.95
CA ALA A 146 -3.31 -1.43 1.98
C ALA A 146 -2.14 -0.59 2.52
N PRO A 147 -1.99 0.70 2.17
CA PRO A 147 -0.91 1.51 2.74
C PRO A 147 -0.92 1.54 4.27
N PHE A 148 -2.10 1.61 4.89
CA PHE A 148 -2.23 1.59 6.35
C PHE A 148 -1.67 0.28 6.95
N PHE A 149 -2.09 -0.87 6.44
CA PHE A 149 -1.63 -2.17 6.95
C PHE A 149 -0.16 -2.44 6.61
N LEU A 150 0.29 -2.03 5.43
CA LEU A 150 1.69 -2.14 5.03
C LEU A 150 2.59 -1.30 5.93
N ASN A 151 2.26 -0.04 6.16
CA ASN A 151 3.02 0.84 7.03
C ASN A 151 3.07 0.31 8.47
N MET A 152 1.96 -0.24 8.95
CA MET A 152 1.91 -0.89 10.26
C MET A 152 2.82 -2.13 10.32
N HIS A 153 2.84 -2.97 9.27
CA HIS A 153 3.60 -4.22 9.24
C HIS A 153 5.11 -4.00 9.08
N ILE A 154 5.53 -3.12 8.19
CA ILE A 154 6.95 -2.88 7.90
C ILE A 154 7.57 -1.76 8.75
N HIS A 155 6.80 -1.18 9.66
CA HIS A 155 7.26 -0.09 10.55
C HIS A 155 7.84 1.11 9.81
N ASN A 156 7.28 1.45 8.67
CA ASN A 156 7.69 2.61 7.89
C ASN A 156 7.12 3.89 8.52
N HIS A 157 7.60 4.20 9.73
CA HIS A 157 7.17 5.37 10.49
C HIS A 157 8.18 6.49 10.34
N GLU A 158 7.70 7.71 10.14
CA GLU A 158 8.56 8.88 10.00
C GLU A 158 8.90 9.53 11.34
N LEU A 159 7.96 9.50 12.27
CA LEU A 159 8.13 10.13 13.57
C LEU A 159 9.11 9.35 14.44
N THR A 160 10.09 10.05 15.00
CA THR A 160 11.08 9.45 15.92
C THR A 160 10.41 8.79 17.13
N ALA A 161 9.31 9.36 17.64
CA ALA A 161 8.55 8.79 18.73
C ALA A 161 7.94 7.43 18.38
N GLU A 162 7.45 7.25 17.17
CA GLU A 162 6.94 5.97 16.68
C GLU A 162 8.06 4.94 16.55
N LYS A 163 9.20 5.32 16.01
CA LYS A 163 10.39 4.43 15.94
C LYS A 163 10.84 3.96 17.31
N ILE A 164 10.86 4.86 18.29
CA ILE A 164 11.20 4.50 19.68
C ILE A 164 10.14 3.57 20.27
N PHE A 165 8.85 3.85 20.07
CA PHE A 165 7.77 3.01 20.54
C PHE A 165 7.89 1.58 19.98
N TRP A 166 8.12 1.46 18.67
CA TRP A 166 8.30 0.17 18.01
C TRP A 166 9.55 -0.57 18.48
N ALA A 167 10.67 0.14 18.67
CA ALA A 167 11.89 -0.44 19.21
C ALA A 167 11.68 -1.00 20.63
N LEU A 168 10.95 -0.27 21.47
CA LEU A 168 10.59 -0.73 22.82
C LEU A 168 9.70 -1.97 22.79
N LEU A 169 8.70 -2.03 21.88
CA LEU A 169 7.85 -3.21 21.72
C LEU A 169 8.66 -4.44 21.31
N ILE A 170 9.57 -4.29 20.34
CA ILE A 170 10.46 -5.38 19.91
C ILE A 170 11.33 -5.85 21.08
N LEU A 171 11.94 -4.95 21.82
CA LEU A 171 12.76 -5.29 22.99
C LEU A 171 11.94 -6.00 24.07
N MET A 172 10.69 -5.59 24.30
CA MET A 172 9.79 -6.25 25.24
C MET A 172 9.35 -7.65 24.79
N THR A 173 9.35 -7.94 23.50
CA THR A 173 9.03 -9.29 22.99
C THR A 173 10.23 -10.23 23.05
N ALA A 174 11.45 -9.69 23.09
CA ALA A 174 12.71 -10.45 23.15
C ALA A 174 13.16 -10.79 24.57
N ALA A 175 12.55 -10.17 25.61
CA ALA A 175 12.88 -10.36 27.03
C ALA A 175 11.97 -11.39 27.72
#